data_70f2f13a60ed951b6410c3eaff168609
#
_entry.id   70f2f13a60ed951b6410c3eaff168609
#
_cell.length_a   1.000
_cell.length_b   1.000
_cell.length_c   1.000
_cell.angle_alpha   90.00
_cell.angle_beta   90.00
_cell.angle_gamma   90.00
#
_symmetry.space_group_name_H-M   'P 1'
#
loop_
_entity.id
_entity.type
_entity.pdbx_description
1 polymer ?
#
loop_
_entity_poly.entity_id
_entity_poly.type
_entity_poly.pdbx_seq_one_letter_code
_entity_poly.pdbx_strand_id
1 'polypeptide(L)'
;QTPRDVASDMRRETILILQDMGIRVDYSHHEVAPSQHEIDLDYADALTMADHAMTYRLVVKEVALRHGVHATFMPKPLAGENGSGMHTTNLCSATATTRSSTPLTSGDCR
;
A
#
# COMPACT_ATOMS: atom_id res chain seq x y z
N GLN A 1 -25.18 -9.39 1.13
CA GLN A 1 -24.04 -8.45 1.27
C GLN A 1 -24.00 -7.47 0.13
N THR A 2 -23.74 -6.22 0.45
CA THR A 2 -23.53 -5.20 -0.58
C THR A 2 -22.10 -5.29 -1.12
N PRO A 3 -21.84 -4.83 -2.35
CA PRO A 3 -20.45 -4.77 -2.87
C PRO A 3 -19.50 -4.00 -1.97
N ARG A 4 -20.02 -3.05 -1.22
CA ARG A 4 -19.25 -2.25 -0.26
C ARG A 4 -18.75 -3.09 0.90
N ASP A 5 -19.55 -4.01 1.39
CA ASP A 5 -19.17 -4.90 2.48
C ASP A 5 -18.08 -5.88 2.06
N VAL A 6 -18.19 -6.43 0.85
CA VAL A 6 -17.18 -7.34 0.29
C VAL A 6 -15.82 -6.64 0.20
N ALA A 7 -15.78 -5.41 -0.28
CA ALA A 7 -14.54 -4.66 -0.41
C ALA A 7 -13.90 -4.34 0.95
N SER A 8 -14.72 -4.02 1.94
CA SER A 8 -14.27 -3.79 3.31
C SER A 8 -13.68 -5.06 3.91
N ASP A 9 -14.34 -6.20 3.70
CA ASP A 9 -13.85 -7.50 4.17
C ASP A 9 -12.53 -7.87 3.51
N MET A 10 -12.38 -7.60 2.23
CA MET A 10 -11.14 -7.85 1.49
C MET A 10 -9.97 -7.04 2.05
N ARG A 11 -10.17 -5.74 2.31
CA ARG A 11 -9.13 -4.90 2.92
C ARG A 11 -8.73 -5.42 4.29
N ARG A 12 -9.71 -5.76 5.09
CA ARG A 12 -9.49 -6.30 6.43
C ARG A 12 -8.70 -7.60 6.39
N GLU A 13 -9.08 -8.54 5.54
CA GLU A 13 -8.37 -9.81 5.37
C GLU A 13 -6.93 -9.59 4.89
N THR A 14 -6.74 -8.70 3.92
CA THR A 14 -5.42 -8.33 3.43
C THR A 14 -4.54 -7.78 4.56
N ILE A 15 -5.08 -6.86 5.35
CA ILE A 15 -4.33 -6.27 6.48
C ILE A 15 -3.92 -7.33 7.49
N LEU A 16 -4.83 -8.24 7.84
CA LEU A 16 -4.53 -9.29 8.80
C LEU A 16 -3.42 -10.22 8.30
N ILE A 17 -3.44 -10.58 7.02
CA ILE A 17 -2.40 -11.41 6.42
C ILE A 17 -1.06 -10.66 6.42
N LEU A 18 -1.05 -9.40 6.03
CA LEU A 18 0.16 -8.59 6.04
C LEU A 18 0.76 -8.47 7.43
N GLN A 19 -0.06 -8.25 8.45
CA GLN A 19 0.39 -8.17 9.84
C GLN A 19 0.98 -9.51 10.32
N ASP A 20 0.36 -10.61 9.96
CA ASP A 20 0.89 -11.94 10.28
C ASP A 20 2.25 -12.20 9.62
N MET A 21 2.51 -11.57 8.48
CA MET A 21 3.80 -11.65 7.80
C MET A 21 4.83 -10.63 8.32
N GLY A 22 4.47 -9.85 9.33
CA GLY A 22 5.35 -8.83 9.90
C GLY A 22 5.35 -7.51 9.13
N ILE A 23 4.41 -7.32 8.21
CA ILE A 23 4.27 -6.07 7.45
C ILE A 23 3.24 -5.21 8.16
N ARG A 24 3.68 -4.08 8.72
CA ARG A 24 2.81 -3.21 9.50
C ARG A 24 2.04 -2.29 8.57
N VAL A 25 0.74 -2.18 8.82
CA VAL A 25 -0.17 -1.30 8.08
C VAL A 25 -0.49 -0.10 8.96
N ASP A 26 -0.29 1.09 8.41
CA ASP A 26 -0.58 2.33 9.12
C ASP A 26 -2.04 2.73 8.96
N TYR A 27 -2.53 2.68 7.72
CA TYR A 27 -3.84 3.20 7.40
C TYR A 27 -4.45 2.47 6.20
N SER A 28 -5.77 2.39 6.15
CA SER A 28 -6.46 1.90 4.95
C SER A 28 -7.79 2.60 4.77
N HIS A 29 -8.17 2.89 3.52
CA HIS A 29 -9.43 3.54 3.22
C HIS A 29 -9.88 3.30 1.78
N HIS A 30 -11.15 3.61 1.52
CA HIS A 30 -11.68 3.61 0.16
C HIS A 30 -11.37 4.96 -0.48
N GLU A 31 -10.81 4.95 -1.67
CA GLU A 31 -10.50 6.13 -2.43
C GLU A 31 -11.70 6.68 -3.23
N VAL A 32 -11.48 7.79 -3.92
CA VAL A 32 -12.53 8.55 -4.60
C VAL A 32 -13.18 7.75 -5.75
N ALA A 33 -12.36 7.06 -6.55
CA ALA A 33 -12.88 6.33 -7.72
C ALA A 33 -13.63 5.06 -7.31
N PRO A 34 -14.59 4.59 -8.14
CA PRO A 34 -15.29 3.34 -7.86
C PRO A 34 -14.35 2.17 -7.70
N SER A 35 -14.52 1.40 -6.64
CA SER A 35 -13.72 0.21 -6.31
C SER A 35 -12.22 0.50 -6.17
N GLN A 36 -11.84 1.74 -5.91
CA GLN A 36 -10.47 2.12 -5.64
C GLN A 36 -10.21 2.07 -4.14
N HIS A 37 -9.18 1.32 -3.74
CA HIS A 37 -8.82 1.12 -2.34
C HIS A 37 -7.36 1.44 -2.13
N GLU A 38 -7.04 1.92 -0.95
CA GLU A 38 -5.68 2.26 -0.57
C GLU A 38 -5.32 1.62 0.76
N ILE A 39 -4.10 1.13 0.86
CA ILE A 39 -3.50 0.65 2.10
C ILE A 39 -2.13 1.31 2.22
N ASP A 40 -1.92 2.00 3.32
CA ASP A 40 -0.65 2.65 3.62
C ASP A 40 0.17 1.75 4.53
N LEU A 41 1.37 1.42 4.09
CA LEU A 41 2.29 0.60 4.88
C LEU A 41 3.09 1.50 5.82
N ASP A 42 3.34 0.98 7.02
CA ASP A 42 4.17 1.66 8.00
C ASP A 42 5.64 1.69 7.53
N TYR A 43 6.38 2.63 8.06
CA TYR A 43 7.77 2.86 7.74
C TYR A 43 8.64 1.62 7.90
N ALA A 44 9.58 1.44 6.98
CA ALA A 44 10.62 0.42 7.03
C ALA A 44 11.84 0.90 6.24
N ASP A 45 12.98 0.24 6.42
CA ASP A 45 14.16 0.57 5.60
C ASP A 45 13.89 0.27 4.11
N ALA A 46 14.66 0.90 3.24
CA ALA A 46 14.38 0.92 1.80
C ALA A 46 14.29 -0.48 1.18
N LEU A 47 15.22 -1.37 1.50
CA LEU A 47 15.22 -2.73 0.95
C LEU A 47 14.03 -3.54 1.46
N THR A 48 13.78 -3.48 2.76
CA THR A 48 12.65 -4.15 3.39
C THR A 48 11.34 -3.62 2.83
N MET A 49 11.21 -2.30 2.65
CA MET A 49 10.01 -1.70 2.08
C MET A 49 9.79 -2.14 0.62
N ALA A 50 10.85 -2.27 -0.17
CA ALA A 50 10.73 -2.78 -1.53
C ALA A 50 10.18 -4.21 -1.54
N ASP A 51 10.66 -5.07 -0.65
CA ASP A 51 10.16 -6.43 -0.49
C ASP A 51 8.72 -6.43 -0.01
N HIS A 52 8.37 -5.57 0.95
CA HIS A 52 7.00 -5.43 1.45
C HIS A 52 6.04 -4.99 0.36
N ALA A 53 6.44 -4.07 -0.51
CA ALA A 53 5.60 -3.61 -1.61
C ALA A 53 5.28 -4.74 -2.59
N MET A 54 6.25 -5.59 -2.91
CA MET A 54 6.04 -6.73 -3.78
C MET A 54 5.14 -7.77 -3.12
N THR A 55 5.39 -8.07 -1.86
CA THR A 55 4.56 -9.00 -1.08
C THR A 55 3.13 -8.50 -0.95
N TYR A 56 2.95 -7.22 -0.70
CA TYR A 56 1.65 -6.56 -0.64
C TYR A 56 0.83 -6.82 -1.91
N ARG A 57 1.43 -6.64 -3.06
CA ARG A 57 0.74 -6.89 -4.33
C ARG A 57 0.28 -8.33 -4.47
N LEU A 58 1.11 -9.28 -4.09
CA LEU A 58 0.76 -10.71 -4.14
C LEU A 58 -0.38 -11.04 -3.18
N VAL A 59 -0.33 -10.51 -1.96
CA VAL A 59 -1.36 -10.76 -0.94
C VAL A 59 -2.71 -10.18 -1.41
N VAL A 60 -2.72 -8.96 -1.91
CA VAL A 60 -3.95 -8.32 -2.41
C VAL A 60 -4.58 -9.14 -3.53
N LYS A 61 -3.77 -9.59 -4.48
CA LYS A 61 -4.26 -10.40 -5.61
C LYS A 61 -4.81 -11.74 -5.13
N GLU A 62 -4.16 -12.38 -4.18
CA GLU A 62 -4.61 -13.66 -3.62
C GLU A 62 -5.94 -13.50 -2.87
N VAL A 63 -6.05 -12.48 -2.04
CA VAL A 63 -7.30 -12.19 -1.32
C VAL A 63 -8.43 -11.91 -2.29
N ALA A 64 -8.16 -11.12 -3.34
CA ALA A 64 -9.15 -10.83 -4.37
C ALA A 64 -9.66 -12.10 -5.05
N LEU A 65 -8.77 -13.03 -5.37
CA LEU A 65 -9.17 -14.31 -5.97
C LEU A 65 -10.08 -15.11 -5.04
N ARG A 66 -9.80 -15.12 -3.75
CA ARG A 66 -10.65 -15.81 -2.76
C ARG A 66 -12.06 -15.24 -2.71
N HIS A 67 -12.20 -13.96 -2.99
CA HIS A 67 -13.50 -13.28 -3.02
C HIS A 67 -14.13 -13.22 -4.41
N GLY A 68 -13.52 -13.88 -5.40
CA GLY A 68 -14.07 -13.97 -6.75
C GLY A 68 -14.00 -12.67 -7.54
N VAL A 69 -13.05 -11.79 -7.19
CA VAL A 69 -12.84 -10.51 -7.89
C VAL A 69 -11.41 -10.40 -8.38
N HIS A 70 -11.17 -9.45 -9.26
CA HIS A 70 -9.85 -9.19 -9.80
C HIS A 70 -9.28 -7.89 -9.22
N ALA A 71 -8.07 -7.97 -8.68
CA ALA A 71 -7.34 -6.79 -8.22
C ALA A 71 -6.35 -6.36 -9.29
N THR A 72 -6.31 -5.07 -9.56
CA THR A 72 -5.34 -4.48 -10.47
C THR A 72 -4.57 -3.36 -9.80
N PHE A 73 -3.28 -3.27 -10.10
CA PHE A 73 -2.42 -2.17 -9.70
C PHE A 73 -2.13 -1.22 -10.88
N MET A 74 -2.91 -1.31 -11.92
CA MET A 74 -2.82 -0.44 -13.07
C MET A 74 -3.07 1.01 -12.66
N PRO A 75 -2.22 1.97 -13.07
CA PRO A 75 -2.35 3.35 -12.61
C PRO A 75 -3.69 4.00 -12.96
N LYS A 76 -4.26 3.67 -14.09
CA LYS A 76 -5.56 4.22 -14.50
C LYS A 76 -6.36 3.19 -15.29
N PRO A 77 -6.99 2.24 -14.59
CA PRO A 77 -7.74 1.17 -15.25
C PRO A 77 -9.07 1.63 -15.86
N LEU A 78 -9.64 2.71 -15.35
CA LEU A 78 -10.91 3.24 -15.81
C LEU A 78 -10.74 4.63 -16.41
N ALA A 79 -11.14 4.80 -17.66
CA ALA A 79 -11.10 6.09 -18.32
C ALA A 79 -12.08 7.06 -17.66
N GLY A 80 -11.67 8.31 -17.49
CA GLY A 80 -12.51 9.34 -16.88
C GLY A 80 -12.59 9.31 -15.35
N GLU A 81 -12.02 8.29 -14.71
CA GLU A 81 -11.99 8.18 -13.26
C GLU A 81 -10.60 8.54 -12.72
N ASN A 82 -10.51 8.76 -11.40
CA ASN A 82 -9.24 9.04 -10.77
C ASN A 82 -8.28 7.84 -10.89
N GLY A 83 -7.03 8.13 -11.17
CA GLY A 83 -5.99 7.11 -11.21
C GLY A 83 -5.42 6.80 -9.84
N SER A 84 -4.61 5.74 -9.78
CA SER A 84 -3.90 5.32 -8.58
C SER A 84 -2.42 5.63 -8.71
N GLY A 85 -1.79 6.02 -7.63
CA GLY A 85 -0.36 6.25 -7.56
C GLY A 85 0.23 5.59 -6.32
N MET A 86 1.42 5.05 -6.45
CA MET A 86 2.15 4.55 -5.29
C MET A 86 3.03 5.69 -4.77
N HIS A 87 2.57 6.35 -3.73
CA HIS A 87 3.31 7.45 -3.12
C HIS A 87 4.34 6.91 -2.14
N THR A 88 5.57 7.34 -2.31
CA THR A 88 6.67 6.91 -1.45
C THR A 88 7.31 8.13 -0.82
N THR A 89 7.34 8.16 0.51
CA THR A 89 8.03 9.20 1.27
C THR A 89 9.36 8.66 1.73
N ASN A 90 10.44 9.31 1.31
CA ASN A 90 11.79 8.90 1.66
C ASN A 90 12.35 9.76 2.77
N LEU A 91 12.89 9.11 3.81
CA LEU A 91 13.54 9.75 4.92
C LEU A 91 15.00 9.31 4.95
N CYS A 92 15.92 10.26 5.06
CA CYS A 92 17.32 9.95 5.24
C CYS A 92 17.76 10.34 6.64
N SER A 93 18.51 9.47 7.31
CA SER A 93 19.12 9.79 8.59
C SER A 93 20.62 9.49 8.54
N ALA A 94 21.38 10.36 9.17
CA ALA A 94 22.83 10.11 9.32
C ALA A 94 23.02 9.09 10.45
N THR A 95 23.97 8.18 10.26
CA THR A 95 24.26 7.14 11.25
C THR A 95 24.76 7.67 12.58
N ALA A 96 25.39 8.83 12.61
CA ALA A 96 26.01 9.41 13.81
C ALA A 96 25.22 10.59 14.38
N THR A 97 24.27 11.15 13.66
CA THR A 97 23.47 12.29 14.12
C THR A 97 22.04 12.14 13.65
N THR A 98 21.10 12.38 14.55
CA THR A 98 19.70 12.41 14.21
C THR A 98 19.42 13.64 13.34
N ARG A 99 18.96 13.44 12.13
CA ARG A 99 18.47 14.51 11.29
C ARG A 99 16.97 14.65 11.44
N SER A 100 16.47 15.81 11.07
CA SER A 100 15.03 15.99 11.02
C SER A 100 14.43 14.98 10.04
N SER A 101 13.26 14.47 10.38
CA SER A 101 12.54 13.48 9.58
C SER A 101 11.80 14.10 8.40
N THR A 102 12.37 15.12 7.78
CA THR A 102 11.79 15.76 6.60
C THR A 102 11.86 14.79 5.41
N PRO A 103 10.76 14.62 4.66
CA PRO A 103 10.79 13.81 3.45
C PRO A 103 11.81 14.36 2.45
N LEU A 104 12.58 13.47 1.83
CA LEU A 104 13.62 13.84 0.88
C LEU A 104 13.30 13.25 -0.48
N THR A 105 13.68 13.98 -1.54
CA THR A 105 13.65 13.44 -2.88
C THR A 105 14.79 12.43 -3.06
N SER A 106 14.71 11.60 -4.09
CA SER A 106 15.68 10.54 -4.32
C SER A 106 17.13 11.03 -4.47
N GLY A 107 17.34 12.31 -4.77
CA GLY A 107 18.68 12.90 -4.90
C GLY A 107 19.28 13.43 -3.60
N ASP A 108 18.51 13.52 -2.54
CA ASP A 108 18.93 14.19 -1.29
C ASP A 108 19.60 13.26 -0.28
N CYS A 109 19.48 11.97 -0.48
CA CYS A 109 20.06 10.96 0.40
C CYS A 109 21.50 10.66 -0.04
N ARG A 110 22.50 11.23 0.61
CA ARG A 110 23.93 11.06 0.30
C ARG A 110 24.68 10.33 1.39
#